data_5e3390ce45e6d10cf4210fbc2d4fd45b
#
_entry.id   5e3390ce45e6d10cf4210fbc2d4fd45b
#
_cell.length_a   1.000
_cell.length_b   1.000
_cell.length_c   1.000
_cell.angle_alpha   90.00
_cell.angle_beta   90.00
_cell.angle_gamma   90.00
#
_symmetry.space_group_name_H-M   'P 1'
#
loop_
_entity.id
_entity.type
_entity.pdbx_description
1 polymer ?
#
loop_
_entity_poly.entity_id
_entity_poly.type
_entity_poly.pdbx_seq_one_letter_code
_entity_poly.pdbx_strand_id
1 'polypeptide(L)'
;DITWVIEQGAVGGFPATGFAFGCALNPEALLQSIDQFTLLQGGGFDVAMLSFLEVSGTGDVNASYLPARPHVTAGVGGFNDIITRAPKIVFSGYFTAGKKDIRLEDGHLKIISDGTIAKFVAEVAQISFSGDMGRKRRQEVLYVTERCVIELTDDGLTVIEIGPGVD
;
A
#
# COMPACT_ATOMS: atom_id res chain seq x y z
N ASP A 1 -7.50 17.04 -11.24
CA ASP A 1 -8.67 16.37 -10.62
C ASP A 1 -8.31 14.91 -10.38
N ILE A 2 -8.81 14.32 -9.30
CA ILE A 2 -8.62 12.91 -8.95
C ILE A 2 -10.00 12.26 -8.90
N THR A 3 -10.17 11.15 -9.63
CA THR A 3 -11.34 10.30 -9.52
C THR A 3 -10.96 9.03 -8.77
N TRP A 4 -11.59 8.81 -7.63
CA TRP A 4 -11.40 7.60 -6.84
C TRP A 4 -12.14 6.42 -7.48
N VAL A 5 -11.48 5.28 -7.52
CA VAL A 5 -12.06 4.00 -7.93
C VAL A 5 -11.85 3.03 -6.79
N ILE A 6 -12.95 2.59 -6.17
CA ILE A 6 -12.91 1.73 -4.99
C ILE A 6 -13.23 0.30 -5.41
N GLU A 7 -12.44 -0.65 -4.92
CA GLU A 7 -12.54 -2.08 -5.26
C GLU A 7 -13.98 -2.64 -5.23
N GLN A 8 -14.80 -2.19 -4.27
CA GLN A 8 -16.17 -2.66 -4.11
C GLN A 8 -17.17 -2.09 -5.15
N GLY A 9 -16.72 -1.22 -6.06
CA GLY A 9 -17.51 -0.76 -7.19
C GLY A 9 -17.83 0.72 -7.22
N ALA A 10 -17.49 1.50 -6.19
CA ALA A 10 -17.74 2.92 -6.20
C ALA A 10 -16.72 3.66 -7.08
N VAL A 11 -17.20 4.57 -7.93
CA VAL A 11 -16.41 5.44 -8.78
C VAL A 11 -16.76 6.89 -8.44
N GLY A 12 -15.75 7.73 -8.27
CA GLY A 12 -15.91 9.10 -7.79
C GLY A 12 -16.24 9.19 -6.31
N GLY A 13 -16.54 10.40 -5.87
CA GLY A 13 -16.82 10.69 -4.47
C GLY A 13 -15.58 10.67 -3.58
N PHE A 14 -15.79 10.50 -2.28
CA PHE A 14 -14.73 10.46 -1.29
C PHE A 14 -14.69 9.11 -0.58
N PRO A 15 -13.53 8.39 -0.55
CA PRO A 15 -13.41 7.11 0.12
C PRO A 15 -13.75 7.20 1.61
N ALA A 16 -14.62 6.32 2.08
CA ALA A 16 -15.00 6.26 3.48
C ALA A 16 -13.97 5.45 4.30
N THR A 17 -13.88 5.75 5.59
CA THR A 17 -12.94 5.14 6.53
C THR A 17 -13.64 4.36 7.64
N GLY A 18 -12.87 3.64 8.45
CA GLY A 18 -13.38 2.89 9.59
C GLY A 18 -14.35 1.79 9.17
N PHE A 19 -15.53 1.72 9.80
CA PHE A 19 -16.54 0.69 9.48
C PHE A 19 -17.15 0.84 8.09
N ALA A 20 -17.01 2.00 7.46
CA ALA A 20 -17.49 2.25 6.10
C ALA A 20 -16.39 2.05 5.04
N PHE A 21 -15.24 1.49 5.43
CA PHE A 21 -14.17 1.17 4.49
C PHE A 21 -14.69 0.32 3.33
N GLY A 22 -14.33 0.72 2.10
CA GLY A 22 -14.83 0.10 0.87
C GLY A 22 -16.06 0.81 0.28
N CYS A 23 -16.66 1.76 1.00
CA CYS A 23 -17.70 2.64 0.49
C CYS A 23 -17.14 3.99 0.05
N ALA A 24 -17.94 4.78 -0.65
CA ALA A 24 -17.67 6.19 -0.94
C ALA A 24 -18.82 7.09 -0.49
N LEU A 25 -18.48 8.31 -0.12
CA LEU A 25 -19.44 9.38 0.10
C LEU A 25 -19.67 10.08 -1.24
N ASN A 26 -20.94 10.22 -1.65
CA ASN A 26 -21.35 10.85 -2.90
C ASN A 26 -20.63 10.28 -4.15
N PRO A 27 -20.63 8.96 -4.38
CA PRO A 27 -20.05 8.40 -5.60
C PRO A 27 -20.82 8.86 -6.84
N GLU A 28 -20.13 9.00 -7.94
CA GLU A 28 -20.72 9.35 -9.25
C GLU A 28 -21.36 8.14 -9.91
N ALA A 29 -20.79 6.94 -9.66
CA ALA A 29 -21.31 5.68 -10.14
C ALA A 29 -21.06 4.54 -9.17
N LEU A 30 -21.89 3.49 -9.25
CA LEU A 30 -21.71 2.23 -8.57
C LEU A 30 -21.71 1.10 -9.60
N LEU A 31 -20.59 0.43 -9.75
CA LEU A 31 -20.42 -0.71 -10.63
C LEU A 31 -20.65 -2.02 -9.88
N GLN A 32 -21.05 -3.04 -10.60
CA GLN A 32 -21.01 -4.39 -10.05
C GLN A 32 -19.54 -4.83 -9.87
N SER A 33 -19.29 -5.70 -8.89
CA SER A 33 -17.95 -6.17 -8.56
C SER A 33 -17.22 -6.76 -9.78
N ILE A 34 -17.91 -7.52 -10.63
CA ILE A 34 -17.35 -8.10 -11.87
C ILE A 34 -16.89 -7.01 -12.82
N ASP A 35 -17.70 -5.98 -13.03
CA ASP A 35 -17.37 -4.88 -13.93
C ASP A 35 -16.22 -4.05 -13.40
N GLN A 36 -16.19 -3.84 -12.08
CA GLN A 36 -15.09 -3.15 -11.41
C GLN A 36 -13.76 -3.89 -11.56
N PHE A 37 -13.74 -5.21 -11.33
CA PHE A 37 -12.52 -6.01 -11.55
C PHE A 37 -12.12 -6.07 -13.02
N THR A 38 -13.07 -6.10 -13.93
CA THR A 38 -12.79 -5.99 -15.37
C THR A 38 -12.11 -4.67 -15.72
N LEU A 39 -12.58 -3.56 -15.14
CA LEU A 39 -11.96 -2.24 -15.28
C LEU A 39 -10.53 -2.24 -14.73
N LEU A 40 -10.33 -2.77 -13.52
CA LEU A 40 -9.02 -2.84 -12.86
C LEU A 40 -8.03 -3.72 -13.65
N GLN A 41 -8.43 -4.91 -14.06
CA GLN A 41 -7.63 -5.82 -14.88
C GLN A 41 -7.35 -5.25 -16.28
N GLY A 42 -8.25 -4.44 -16.80
CA GLY A 42 -8.09 -3.72 -18.05
C GLY A 42 -7.11 -2.54 -17.98
N GLY A 43 -6.69 -2.13 -16.78
CA GLY A 43 -5.81 -0.97 -16.58
C GLY A 43 -6.55 0.37 -16.69
N GLY A 44 -7.81 0.42 -16.34
CA GLY A 44 -8.64 1.63 -16.40
C GLY A 44 -8.39 2.63 -15.27
N PHE A 45 -7.15 2.73 -14.77
CA PHE A 45 -6.75 3.65 -13.70
C PHE A 45 -5.25 3.93 -13.76
N ASP A 46 -4.82 5.06 -13.18
CA ASP A 46 -3.43 5.55 -13.27
C ASP A 46 -2.58 5.14 -12.07
N VAL A 47 -3.16 5.11 -10.87
CA VAL A 47 -2.44 4.86 -9.62
C VAL A 47 -3.22 3.89 -8.74
N ALA A 48 -2.54 2.84 -8.26
CA ALA A 48 -3.04 1.97 -7.21
C ALA A 48 -2.52 2.43 -5.84
N MET A 49 -3.39 2.55 -4.86
CA MET A 49 -3.01 2.85 -3.47
C MET A 49 -3.40 1.68 -2.58
N LEU A 50 -2.41 1.01 -2.02
CA LEU A 50 -2.57 -0.22 -1.24
C LEU A 50 -1.76 -0.15 0.05
N SER A 51 -2.03 -1.04 1.00
CA SER A 51 -1.23 -1.16 2.21
C SER A 51 -0.33 -2.40 2.19
N PHE A 52 0.57 -2.50 3.17
CA PHE A 52 1.48 -3.64 3.32
C PHE A 52 1.59 -4.07 4.79
N LEU A 53 1.85 -5.36 4.98
CA LEU A 53 2.25 -5.94 6.27
C LEU A 53 3.77 -6.00 6.38
N GLU A 54 4.45 -6.48 5.33
CA GLU A 54 5.91 -6.57 5.25
C GLU A 54 6.38 -6.15 3.85
N VAL A 55 7.62 -5.66 3.78
CA VAL A 55 8.35 -5.33 2.55
C VAL A 55 9.74 -5.92 2.66
N SER A 56 10.22 -6.67 1.64
CA SER A 56 11.58 -7.19 1.59
C SER A 56 12.56 -6.20 0.96
N GLY A 57 13.86 -6.45 1.15
CA GLY A 57 14.92 -5.67 0.50
C GLY A 57 14.88 -5.72 -1.04
N THR A 58 14.25 -6.73 -1.62
CA THR A 58 14.01 -6.87 -3.07
C THR A 58 12.75 -6.16 -3.56
N GLY A 59 11.99 -5.58 -2.64
CA GLY A 59 10.74 -4.88 -2.92
C GLY A 59 9.50 -5.78 -3.01
N ASP A 60 9.61 -7.04 -2.57
CA ASP A 60 8.43 -7.88 -2.46
C ASP A 60 7.53 -7.40 -1.31
N VAL A 61 6.23 -7.55 -1.45
CA VAL A 61 5.24 -7.15 -0.44
C VAL A 61 4.41 -8.33 0.01
N ASN A 62 4.27 -8.46 1.33
CA ASN A 62 3.25 -9.27 1.97
C ASN A 62 2.10 -8.38 2.40
N ALA A 63 0.88 -8.69 1.95
CA ALA A 63 -0.33 -7.95 2.28
C ALA A 63 -1.35 -8.78 3.09
N SER A 64 -1.14 -10.07 3.30
CA SER A 64 -2.22 -10.96 3.77
C SER A 64 -1.84 -11.94 4.88
N TYR A 65 -0.56 -12.26 5.07
CA TYR A 65 -0.15 -13.30 6.00
C TYR A 65 0.66 -12.73 7.18
N LEU A 66 0.26 -13.08 8.40
CA LEU A 66 0.95 -12.71 9.64
C LEU A 66 1.58 -13.95 10.26
N PRO A 67 2.91 -14.15 10.18
CA PRO A 67 3.59 -15.33 10.74
C PRO A 67 3.33 -15.52 12.23
N ALA A 68 3.28 -14.42 12.99
CA ALA A 68 3.00 -14.45 14.44
C ALA A 68 1.55 -14.81 14.77
N ARG A 69 0.65 -14.79 13.78
CA ARG A 69 -0.79 -15.11 13.91
C ARG A 69 -1.28 -15.88 12.70
N PRO A 70 -0.78 -17.10 12.45
CA PRO A 70 -1.04 -17.84 11.20
C PRO A 70 -2.51 -18.21 11.00
N HIS A 71 -3.31 -18.16 12.06
CA HIS A 71 -4.76 -18.38 12.03
C HIS A 71 -5.57 -17.10 11.72
N VAL A 72 -4.90 -15.95 11.67
CA VAL A 72 -5.51 -14.67 11.30
C VAL A 72 -5.03 -14.33 9.89
N THR A 73 -5.85 -14.59 8.90
CA THR A 73 -5.56 -14.26 7.51
C THR A 73 -6.31 -12.99 7.13
N ALA A 74 -5.60 -11.99 6.69
CA ALA A 74 -6.21 -10.87 6.00
C ALA A 74 -6.52 -11.30 4.57
N GLY A 75 -7.76 -11.17 4.13
CA GLY A 75 -8.12 -11.43 2.74
C GLY A 75 -7.40 -10.44 1.82
N VAL A 76 -6.86 -10.92 0.70
CA VAL A 76 -6.22 -10.06 -0.29
C VAL A 76 -7.22 -9.23 -1.11
N GLY A 77 -8.50 -9.66 -1.15
CA GLY A 77 -9.50 -8.99 -2.00
C GLY A 77 -9.02 -8.90 -3.45
N GLY A 78 -9.18 -7.74 -4.05
CA GLY A 78 -8.72 -7.44 -5.41
C GLY A 78 -7.27 -7.05 -5.54
N PHE A 79 -6.43 -7.25 -4.52
CA PHE A 79 -5.03 -6.84 -4.53
C PHE A 79 -4.29 -7.27 -5.81
N ASN A 80 -4.42 -8.55 -6.19
CA ASN A 80 -3.75 -9.09 -7.36
C ASN A 80 -4.26 -8.49 -8.68
N ASP A 81 -5.56 -8.24 -8.77
CA ASP A 81 -6.18 -7.64 -9.95
C ASP A 81 -5.72 -6.19 -10.12
N ILE A 82 -5.67 -5.45 -9.02
CA ILE A 82 -5.24 -4.06 -8.99
C ILE A 82 -3.76 -3.93 -9.37
N ILE A 83 -2.86 -4.65 -8.71
CA ILE A 83 -1.41 -4.52 -8.94
C ILE A 83 -0.97 -4.98 -10.33
N THR A 84 -1.74 -5.86 -10.97
CA THR A 84 -1.32 -6.48 -12.23
C THR A 84 -1.20 -5.47 -13.38
N ARG A 85 -2.06 -4.47 -13.43
CA ARG A 85 -2.11 -3.48 -14.52
C ARG A 85 -1.88 -2.04 -14.08
N ALA A 86 -1.72 -1.78 -12.79
CA ALA A 86 -1.40 -0.46 -12.29
C ALA A 86 -0.06 0.03 -12.87
N PRO A 87 0.00 1.14 -13.61
CA PRO A 87 1.27 1.70 -14.07
C PRO A 87 2.08 2.26 -12.91
N LYS A 88 1.41 2.79 -11.88
CA LYS A 88 1.99 3.28 -10.64
C LYS A 88 1.32 2.64 -9.44
N ILE A 89 2.13 2.16 -8.49
CA ILE A 89 1.67 1.57 -7.23
C ILE A 89 2.26 2.33 -6.06
N VAL A 90 1.42 2.74 -5.13
CA VAL A 90 1.81 3.34 -3.87
C VAL A 90 1.41 2.41 -2.74
N PHE A 91 2.38 1.75 -2.14
CA PHE A 91 2.18 1.02 -0.89
C PHE A 91 2.36 1.97 0.28
N SER A 92 1.34 2.14 1.12
CA SER A 92 1.39 3.05 2.26
C SER A 92 1.19 2.33 3.58
N GLY A 93 1.91 2.77 4.61
CA GLY A 93 1.80 2.20 5.94
C GLY A 93 2.85 2.75 6.89
N TYR A 94 2.74 2.41 8.16
CA TYR A 94 3.78 2.75 9.13
C TYR A 94 5.06 1.94 8.89
N PHE A 95 6.21 2.51 9.22
CA PHE A 95 7.51 1.85 9.09
C PHE A 95 7.63 0.62 10.00
N THR A 96 7.06 0.70 11.19
CA THR A 96 6.99 -0.41 12.16
C THR A 96 5.54 -0.70 12.58
N ALA A 97 5.28 -1.87 13.13
CA ALA A 97 3.99 -2.23 13.72
C ALA A 97 4.10 -2.45 15.24
N GLY A 98 2.95 -2.56 15.91
CA GLY A 98 2.86 -2.62 17.37
C GLY A 98 2.60 -1.26 18.01
N LYS A 99 2.66 -1.22 19.35
CA LYS A 99 2.46 0.02 20.09
C LYS A 99 3.62 0.98 19.83
N LYS A 100 3.31 2.20 19.47
CA LYS A 100 4.27 3.26 19.19
C LYS A 100 3.72 4.62 19.65
N ASP A 101 4.60 5.56 19.93
CA ASP A 101 4.28 6.97 20.17
C ASP A 101 5.07 7.81 19.17
N ILE A 102 4.37 8.29 18.17
CA ILE A 102 4.90 9.13 17.09
C ILE A 102 4.07 10.40 17.07
N ARG A 103 4.73 11.54 17.09
CA ARG A 103 4.09 12.86 17.16
C ARG A 103 4.55 13.75 16.03
N LEU A 104 3.70 14.64 15.61
CA LEU A 104 4.05 15.72 14.70
C LEU A 104 4.03 17.02 15.52
N GLU A 105 5.19 17.63 15.71
CA GLU A 105 5.36 18.86 16.48
C GLU A 105 6.18 19.85 15.66
N ASP A 106 5.67 21.06 15.48
CA ASP A 106 6.32 22.14 14.72
C ASP A 106 6.74 21.73 13.29
N GLY A 107 5.92 20.88 12.64
CA GLY A 107 6.20 20.38 11.30
C GLY A 107 7.28 19.27 11.22
N HIS A 108 7.76 18.78 12.37
CA HIS A 108 8.74 17.71 12.47
C HIS A 108 8.15 16.46 13.08
N LEU A 109 8.54 15.33 12.52
CA LEU A 109 8.19 14.02 13.08
C LEU A 109 9.08 13.74 14.30
N LYS A 110 8.46 13.37 15.42
CA LYS A 110 9.16 12.92 16.63
C LYS A 110 8.78 11.49 16.95
N ILE A 111 9.74 10.60 16.95
CA ILE A 111 9.56 9.20 17.33
C ILE A 111 9.94 9.08 18.80
N ILE A 112 8.94 9.12 19.69
CA ILE A 112 9.14 8.99 21.15
C ILE A 112 9.38 7.52 21.51
N SER A 113 8.59 6.62 20.91
CA SER A 113 8.81 5.17 20.98
C SER A 113 8.39 4.51 19.68
N ASP A 114 9.22 3.60 19.21
CA ASP A 114 8.97 2.86 17.98
C ASP A 114 8.12 1.60 18.22
N GLY A 115 7.50 1.11 17.16
CA GLY A 115 6.84 -0.19 17.18
C GLY A 115 7.86 -1.33 17.30
N THR A 116 7.46 -2.40 17.96
CA THR A 116 8.35 -3.54 18.23
C THR A 116 8.44 -4.56 17.09
N ILE A 117 7.62 -4.39 16.05
CA ILE A 117 7.53 -5.31 14.91
C ILE A 117 8.07 -4.59 13.67
N ALA A 118 9.17 -5.11 13.13
CA ALA A 118 9.73 -4.64 11.87
C ALA A 118 8.78 -5.03 10.71
N LYS A 119 8.53 -4.09 9.82
CA LYS A 119 7.77 -4.33 8.58
C LYS A 119 8.69 -4.39 7.36
N PHE A 120 9.86 -3.76 7.43
CA PHE A 120 10.91 -3.93 6.44
C PHE A 120 11.82 -5.07 6.92
N VAL A 121 11.83 -6.16 6.15
CA VAL A 121 12.44 -7.45 6.52
C VAL A 121 13.38 -7.94 5.41
N ALA A 122 14.23 -8.92 5.71
CA ALA A 122 15.10 -9.49 4.69
C ALA A 122 14.27 -10.24 3.61
N GLU A 123 13.31 -11.05 4.05
CA GLU A 123 12.39 -11.78 3.19
C GLU A 123 10.98 -11.70 3.77
N VAL A 124 9.99 -11.48 2.92
CA VAL A 124 8.59 -11.47 3.36
C VAL A 124 8.07 -12.88 3.60
N ALA A 125 7.19 -13.04 4.57
CA ALA A 125 6.61 -14.35 4.90
C ALA A 125 5.71 -14.91 3.79
N GLN A 126 5.17 -14.05 2.95
CA GLN A 126 4.36 -14.41 1.77
C GLN A 126 4.48 -13.32 0.72
N ILE A 127 4.64 -13.70 -0.55
CA ILE A 127 4.69 -12.74 -1.65
C ILE A 127 3.28 -12.49 -2.18
N SER A 128 2.72 -11.31 -1.89
CA SER A 128 1.50 -10.80 -2.50
C SER A 128 1.80 -9.95 -3.74
N PHE A 129 2.89 -9.18 -3.71
CA PHE A 129 3.47 -8.45 -4.84
C PHE A 129 4.94 -8.81 -4.95
N SER A 130 5.41 -9.08 -6.18
CA SER A 130 6.82 -9.33 -6.44
C SER A 130 7.50 -8.09 -7.01
N GLY A 131 8.53 -7.60 -6.33
CA GLY A 131 9.35 -6.47 -6.78
C GLY A 131 10.02 -6.75 -8.13
N ASP A 132 10.49 -7.98 -8.35
CA ASP A 132 11.07 -8.40 -9.62
C ASP A 132 10.06 -8.32 -10.78
N MET A 133 8.82 -8.75 -10.54
CA MET A 133 7.75 -8.62 -11.53
C MET A 133 7.34 -7.17 -11.77
N GLY A 134 7.36 -6.33 -10.72
CA GLY A 134 7.14 -4.89 -10.84
C GLY A 134 8.16 -4.23 -11.78
N ARG A 135 9.45 -4.51 -11.57
CA ARG A 135 10.53 -4.04 -12.46
C ARG A 135 10.35 -4.54 -13.90
N LYS A 136 10.11 -5.82 -14.10
CA LYS A 136 9.87 -6.41 -15.45
C LYS A 136 8.69 -5.76 -16.17
N ARG A 137 7.67 -5.37 -15.43
CA ARG A 137 6.50 -4.65 -15.98
C ARG A 137 6.71 -3.14 -16.12
N ARG A 138 7.85 -2.62 -15.65
CA ARG A 138 8.18 -1.19 -15.61
C ARG A 138 7.13 -0.38 -14.85
N GLN A 139 6.64 -0.94 -13.76
CA GLN A 139 5.72 -0.25 -12.86
C GLN A 139 6.52 0.72 -11.98
N GLU A 140 6.02 1.94 -11.81
CA GLU A 140 6.53 2.85 -10.80
C GLU A 140 5.99 2.41 -9.43
N VAL A 141 6.87 2.03 -8.51
CA VAL A 141 6.45 1.50 -7.20
C VAL A 141 7.08 2.30 -6.08
N LEU A 142 6.23 2.87 -5.25
CA LEU A 142 6.62 3.64 -4.07
C LEU A 142 6.14 2.97 -2.79
N TYR A 143 6.99 2.98 -1.77
CA TYR A 143 6.66 2.57 -0.41
C TYR A 143 6.69 3.82 0.47
N VAL A 144 5.52 4.29 0.88
CA VAL A 144 5.35 5.55 1.63
C VAL A 144 5.09 5.23 3.09
N THR A 145 5.92 5.77 3.95
CA THR A 145 5.78 5.66 5.40
C THR A 145 5.72 7.03 6.05
N GLU A 146 5.47 7.06 7.34
CA GLU A 146 5.55 8.31 8.11
C GLU A 146 6.95 8.90 8.17
N ARG A 147 8.00 8.13 7.81
CA ARG A 147 9.41 8.53 7.93
C ARG A 147 10.04 8.89 6.62
N CYS A 148 9.72 8.13 5.59
CA CYS A 148 10.40 8.24 4.30
C CYS A 148 9.51 7.72 3.17
N VAL A 149 9.90 8.10 1.96
CA VAL A 149 9.43 7.51 0.70
C VAL A 149 10.59 6.70 0.11
N ILE A 150 10.28 5.47 -0.23
CA ILE A 150 11.22 4.52 -0.83
C ILE A 150 10.69 4.15 -2.21
N GLU A 151 11.56 4.16 -3.20
CA GLU A 151 11.27 3.76 -4.58
C GLU A 151 11.86 2.38 -4.88
N LEU A 152 11.14 1.59 -5.65
CA LEU A 152 11.65 0.36 -6.24
C LEU A 152 12.41 0.68 -7.53
N THR A 153 13.73 0.63 -7.46
CA THR A 153 14.62 0.85 -8.61
C THR A 153 15.18 -0.47 -9.15
N ASP A 154 15.95 -0.42 -10.24
CA ASP A 154 16.64 -1.60 -10.78
C ASP A 154 17.67 -2.16 -9.78
N ASP A 155 18.26 -1.31 -8.94
CA ASP A 155 19.23 -1.69 -7.92
C ASP A 155 18.61 -2.13 -6.58
N GLY A 156 17.28 -2.11 -6.46
CA GLY A 156 16.53 -2.45 -5.25
C GLY A 156 15.77 -1.28 -4.65
N LEU A 157 15.61 -1.27 -3.33
CA LEU A 157 14.90 -0.22 -2.62
C LEU A 157 15.80 1.01 -2.42
N THR A 158 15.37 2.16 -2.90
CA THR A 158 16.09 3.44 -2.78
C THR A 158 15.26 4.45 -2.01
N VAL A 159 15.78 5.01 -0.94
CA VAL A 159 15.13 6.13 -0.22
C VAL A 159 15.24 7.40 -1.07
N ILE A 160 14.11 7.99 -1.42
CA ILE A 160 14.05 9.19 -2.27
C ILE A 160 13.58 10.44 -1.50
N GLU A 161 12.95 10.26 -0.34
CA GLU A 161 12.51 11.36 0.52
C GLU A 161 12.59 10.92 1.99
N ILE A 162 12.98 11.83 2.87
CA ILE A 162 13.01 11.63 4.32
C ILE A 162 12.14 12.70 4.98
N GLY A 163 11.28 12.30 5.88
CA GLY A 163 10.41 13.21 6.63
C GLY A 163 11.20 14.14 7.54
N PRO A 164 10.82 15.43 7.67
CA PRO A 164 11.46 16.35 8.58
C PRO A 164 11.48 15.84 10.02
N GLY A 165 12.64 15.82 10.67
CA GLY A 165 12.85 15.33 12.04
C GLY A 165 13.18 13.83 12.14
N VAL A 166 13.44 13.18 11.01
CA VAL A 166 14.00 11.83 10.92
C VAL A 166 15.46 11.95 10.53
N ASP A 167 16.37 11.36 11.37
CA ASP A 167 17.82 11.33 11.15
C ASP A 167 18.25 10.06 10.42
#